data_f8cecd48e3707d60a1aecf3d84f64532
#
_entry.id   f8cecd48e3707d60a1aecf3d84f64532
#
_cell.length_a   1.000
_cell.length_b   1.000
_cell.length_c   1.000
_cell.angle_alpha   90.00
_cell.angle_beta   90.00
_cell.angle_gamma   90.00
#
_symmetry.space_group_name_H-M   'P 1'
#
loop_
_entity.id
_entity.type
_entity.pdbx_description
1 polymer ?
#
loop_
_entity_poly.entity_id
_entity_poly.type
_entity_poly.pdbx_seq_one_letter_code
_entity_poly.pdbx_strand_id
1 'polypeptide(L)'
;DAVQQVTAGADRVEIRGEGERGFCAGADVRLLREIAMDDPHAAGDWLEHEYVVDAAVAALPGETHLHGISMGGGLGMSIRQHVSARDDLVLAMPEVGIGLWPDVGMTFELSRAPRLVGRHLAMTGASIDAPSALWAGLVDEVVDAQERPVQVDASASQLARDSSWIQECYDCADPLEVVSRLQQHPDPRAHEAAQLIATRCPLS
;
A
#
# COMPACT_ATOMS: atom_id res chain seq x y z
N ASP A 1 12.80 -19.00 11.35
CA ASP A 1 11.81 -18.32 10.53
C ASP A 1 11.92 -18.77 9.08
N ALA A 2 10.78 -19.14 8.44
CA ALA A 2 10.77 -19.77 7.11
C ALA A 2 11.35 -18.83 6.02
N VAL A 3 11.02 -17.53 6.06
CA VAL A 3 11.51 -16.56 5.07
C VAL A 3 13.01 -16.37 5.21
N GLN A 4 13.53 -16.22 6.42
CA GLN A 4 14.97 -16.13 6.65
C GLN A 4 15.71 -17.41 6.20
N GLN A 5 15.11 -18.59 6.37
CA GLN A 5 15.69 -19.84 5.89
C GLN A 5 15.71 -19.92 4.36
N VAL A 6 14.64 -19.46 3.70
CA VAL A 6 14.55 -19.48 2.23
C VAL A 6 15.47 -18.42 1.61
N THR A 7 15.57 -17.24 2.21
CA THR A 7 16.42 -16.15 1.68
C THR A 7 17.92 -16.36 2.00
N ALA A 8 18.25 -17.20 2.99
CA ALA A 8 19.64 -17.51 3.33
C ALA A 8 20.33 -18.27 2.18
N GLY A 9 21.17 -17.55 1.42
CA GLY A 9 21.90 -18.09 0.27
C GLY A 9 21.13 -18.10 -1.05
N ALA A 10 19.99 -17.42 -1.11
CA ALA A 10 19.28 -17.17 -2.36
C ALA A 10 19.90 -15.98 -3.10
N ASP A 11 20.07 -16.12 -4.41
CA ASP A 11 20.52 -15.04 -5.30
C ASP A 11 19.35 -14.19 -5.82
N ARG A 12 18.13 -14.70 -5.74
CA ARG A 12 16.88 -14.07 -6.22
C ARG A 12 15.68 -14.63 -5.47
N VAL A 13 14.64 -13.81 -5.35
CA VAL A 13 13.34 -14.21 -4.78
C VAL A 13 12.22 -14.04 -5.80
N GLU A 14 11.22 -14.87 -5.72
CA GLU A 14 9.95 -14.74 -6.42
C GLU A 14 8.84 -14.91 -5.39
N ILE A 15 7.92 -13.93 -5.32
CA ILE A 15 6.89 -13.86 -4.30
C ILE A 15 5.52 -13.90 -4.94
N ARG A 16 4.69 -14.85 -4.51
CA ARG A 16 3.32 -15.06 -5.00
C ARG A 16 2.36 -15.25 -3.83
N GLY A 17 1.16 -14.73 -3.99
CA GLY A 17 0.06 -15.05 -3.06
C GLY A 17 -0.51 -16.43 -3.32
N GLU A 18 -0.89 -17.13 -2.26
CA GLU A 18 -1.54 -18.44 -2.36
C GLU A 18 -3.06 -18.31 -2.57
N GLY A 19 -3.60 -19.00 -3.57
CA GLY A 19 -5.02 -19.05 -3.88
C GLY A 19 -5.53 -17.88 -4.70
N GLU A 20 -6.86 -17.80 -4.88
CA GLU A 20 -7.50 -16.90 -5.85
C GLU A 20 -8.00 -15.57 -5.25
N ARG A 21 -8.03 -15.44 -3.92
CA ARG A 21 -8.61 -14.26 -3.27
C ARG A 21 -7.72 -13.04 -3.30
N GLY A 22 -6.43 -13.23 -3.36
CA GLY A 22 -5.47 -12.14 -3.40
C GLY A 22 -4.10 -12.54 -2.89
N PHE A 23 -3.16 -11.62 -3.05
CA PHE A 23 -1.77 -11.79 -2.65
C PHE A 23 -1.62 -11.86 -1.12
N CYS A 24 -2.09 -10.82 -0.42
CA CYS A 24 -2.06 -10.76 1.04
C CYS A 24 -3.03 -9.68 1.54
N ALA A 25 -3.78 -9.97 2.60
CA ALA A 25 -4.69 -8.99 3.21
C ALA A 25 -4.04 -8.19 4.36
N GLY A 26 -2.74 -8.34 4.58
CA GLY A 26 -2.00 -7.76 5.69
C GLY A 26 -1.88 -8.70 6.89
N ALA A 27 -1.35 -8.17 7.99
CA ALA A 27 -1.15 -8.87 9.25
C ALA A 27 -2.47 -9.27 9.94
N ASP A 28 -2.44 -10.27 10.81
CA ASP A 28 -3.55 -10.56 11.72
C ASP A 28 -3.63 -9.49 12.83
N VAL A 29 -4.28 -8.38 12.49
CA VAL A 29 -4.44 -7.23 13.40
C VAL A 29 -5.27 -7.55 14.65
N ARG A 30 -6.07 -8.63 14.63
CA ARG A 30 -6.81 -9.07 15.84
C ARG A 30 -5.84 -9.72 16.81
N LEU A 31 -5.01 -10.63 16.32
CA LEU A 31 -3.97 -11.26 17.12
C LEU A 31 -2.97 -10.20 17.63
N LEU A 32 -2.52 -9.28 16.79
CA LEU A 32 -1.62 -8.20 17.19
C LEU A 32 -2.23 -7.34 18.31
N ARG A 33 -3.54 -7.02 18.22
CA ARG A 33 -4.25 -6.31 19.27
C ARG A 33 -4.31 -7.11 20.57
N GLU A 34 -4.58 -8.41 20.52
CA GLU A 34 -4.60 -9.28 21.70
C GLU A 34 -3.23 -9.31 22.39
N ILE A 35 -2.16 -9.48 21.63
CA ILE A 35 -0.78 -9.42 22.12
C ILE A 35 -0.51 -8.05 22.77
N ALA A 36 -0.86 -6.94 22.09
CA ALA A 36 -0.62 -5.60 22.60
C ALA A 36 -1.39 -5.26 23.89
N MET A 37 -2.55 -5.87 24.08
CA MET A 37 -3.35 -5.70 25.31
C MET A 37 -2.78 -6.50 26.50
N ASP A 38 -2.12 -7.61 26.23
CA ASP A 38 -1.48 -8.46 27.25
C ASP A 38 -0.05 -7.99 27.55
N ASP A 39 0.75 -7.80 26.49
CA ASP A 39 2.12 -7.32 26.56
C ASP A 39 2.47 -6.40 25.38
N PRO A 40 2.46 -5.06 25.56
CA PRO A 40 2.84 -4.10 24.51
C PRO A 40 4.25 -4.29 23.95
N HIS A 41 5.20 -4.82 24.76
CA HIS A 41 6.55 -5.07 24.29
C HIS A 41 6.58 -6.25 23.31
N ALA A 42 5.87 -7.32 23.62
CA ALA A 42 5.74 -8.44 22.70
C ALA A 42 5.09 -8.06 21.36
N ALA A 43 4.15 -7.10 21.35
CA ALA A 43 3.61 -6.55 20.11
C ALA A 43 4.65 -5.76 19.31
N GLY A 44 5.50 -4.99 20.00
CA GLY A 44 6.64 -4.30 19.38
C GLY A 44 7.64 -5.28 18.76
N ASP A 45 8.01 -6.33 19.48
CA ASP A 45 8.93 -7.37 19.02
C ASP A 45 8.36 -8.11 17.78
N TRP A 46 7.03 -8.28 17.73
CA TRP A 46 6.35 -8.89 16.59
C TRP A 46 6.48 -8.02 15.33
N LEU A 47 6.24 -6.71 15.44
CA LEU A 47 6.39 -5.76 14.33
C LEU A 47 7.86 -5.63 13.90
N GLU A 48 8.80 -5.57 14.86
CA GLU A 48 10.24 -5.52 14.54
C GLU A 48 10.65 -6.76 13.74
N HIS A 49 10.12 -7.93 14.10
CA HIS A 49 10.39 -9.16 13.36
C HIS A 49 9.87 -9.10 11.92
N GLU A 50 8.67 -8.57 11.68
CA GLU A 50 8.12 -8.33 10.35
C GLU A 50 9.06 -7.43 9.53
N TYR A 51 9.48 -6.29 10.08
CA TYR A 51 10.38 -5.36 9.40
C TYR A 51 11.75 -5.96 9.06
N VAL A 52 12.29 -6.83 9.91
CA VAL A 52 13.53 -7.56 9.63
C VAL A 52 13.36 -8.52 8.45
N VAL A 53 12.21 -9.18 8.35
CA VAL A 53 11.88 -10.06 7.23
C VAL A 53 11.75 -9.28 5.93
N ASP A 54 10.97 -8.18 5.93
CA ASP A 54 10.79 -7.32 4.76
C ASP A 54 12.12 -6.74 4.27
N ALA A 55 12.98 -6.28 5.19
CA ALA A 55 14.30 -5.78 4.85
C ALA A 55 15.20 -6.86 4.23
N ALA A 56 15.13 -8.10 4.72
CA ALA A 56 15.88 -9.22 4.18
C ALA A 56 15.44 -9.58 2.75
N VAL A 57 14.12 -9.55 2.50
CA VAL A 57 13.55 -9.76 1.16
C VAL A 57 13.93 -8.62 0.22
N ALA A 58 13.79 -7.37 0.67
CA ALA A 58 14.12 -6.17 -0.12
C ALA A 58 15.63 -6.06 -0.48
N ALA A 59 16.50 -6.77 0.23
CA ALA A 59 17.92 -6.82 -0.07
C ALA A 59 18.28 -7.75 -1.26
N LEU A 60 17.36 -8.61 -1.68
CA LEU A 60 17.54 -9.54 -2.80
C LEU A 60 16.83 -9.01 -4.06
N PRO A 61 17.42 -9.17 -5.24
CA PRO A 61 16.68 -8.91 -6.47
C PRO A 61 15.57 -9.95 -6.63
N GLY A 62 14.43 -9.51 -7.15
CA GLY A 62 13.31 -10.45 -7.30
C GLY A 62 12.11 -9.89 -8.04
N GLU A 63 11.07 -10.69 -8.04
CA GLU A 63 9.79 -10.39 -8.64
C GLU A 63 8.66 -10.66 -7.63
N THR A 64 7.66 -9.80 -7.63
CA THR A 64 6.44 -9.98 -6.84
C THR A 64 5.22 -9.91 -7.75
N HIS A 65 4.31 -10.88 -7.62
CA HIS A 65 3.11 -11.00 -8.44
C HIS A 65 1.88 -10.72 -7.59
N LEU A 66 1.36 -9.49 -7.71
CA LEU A 66 0.18 -9.04 -6.98
C LEU A 66 -1.10 -9.44 -7.73
N HIS A 67 -2.11 -9.90 -7.01
CA HIS A 67 -3.45 -10.17 -7.54
C HIS A 67 -4.51 -10.00 -6.46
N GLY A 68 -5.75 -9.74 -6.87
CA GLY A 68 -6.87 -9.59 -5.94
C GLY A 68 -6.53 -8.66 -4.77
N ILE A 69 -6.88 -9.02 -3.56
CA ILE A 69 -6.59 -8.24 -2.34
C ILE A 69 -5.09 -8.25 -2.06
N SER A 70 -4.45 -7.07 -2.09
CA SER A 70 -3.04 -6.85 -1.83
C SER A 70 -2.91 -5.63 -0.91
N MET A 71 -2.81 -5.86 0.41
CA MET A 71 -2.94 -4.81 1.41
C MET A 71 -1.99 -4.99 2.59
N GLY A 72 -1.64 -3.86 3.22
CA GLY A 72 -0.95 -3.84 4.51
C GLY A 72 0.44 -4.43 4.48
N GLY A 73 0.86 -5.09 5.56
CA GLY A 73 2.20 -5.62 5.76
C GLY A 73 2.70 -6.52 4.64
N GLY A 74 1.81 -7.27 3.97
CA GLY A 74 2.22 -8.09 2.83
C GLY A 74 2.86 -7.33 1.66
N LEU A 75 2.54 -6.03 1.50
CA LEU A 75 3.17 -5.19 0.49
C LEU A 75 4.64 -4.87 0.81
N GLY A 76 5.07 -4.98 2.07
CA GLY A 76 6.47 -4.82 2.47
C GLY A 76 7.41 -5.77 1.73
N MET A 77 6.94 -6.98 1.44
CA MET A 77 7.72 -7.95 0.67
C MET A 77 7.85 -7.59 -0.82
N SER A 78 7.04 -6.67 -1.36
CA SER A 78 7.12 -6.21 -2.75
C SER A 78 8.13 -5.08 -2.97
N ILE A 79 8.58 -4.44 -1.90
CA ILE A 79 9.47 -3.28 -1.96
C ILE A 79 10.78 -3.65 -2.65
N ARG A 80 11.21 -2.76 -3.58
CA ARG A 80 12.44 -2.92 -4.37
C ARG A 80 12.47 -4.16 -5.27
N GLN A 81 11.34 -4.84 -5.42
CA GLN A 81 11.16 -5.92 -6.38
C GLN A 81 10.65 -5.38 -7.72
N HIS A 82 10.73 -6.18 -8.77
CA HIS A 82 9.92 -5.94 -9.96
C HIS A 82 8.50 -6.43 -9.68
N VAL A 83 7.51 -5.53 -9.76
CA VAL A 83 6.15 -5.82 -9.33
C VAL A 83 5.23 -5.91 -10.54
N SER A 84 4.71 -7.09 -10.82
CA SER A 84 3.60 -7.29 -11.75
C SER A 84 2.27 -7.32 -11.00
N ALA A 85 1.24 -6.73 -11.58
CA ALA A 85 -0.10 -6.69 -11.01
C ALA A 85 -1.12 -7.30 -11.96
N ARG A 86 -1.92 -8.24 -11.48
CA ARG A 86 -3.05 -8.75 -12.25
C ARG A 86 -4.15 -7.70 -12.34
N ASP A 87 -4.96 -7.74 -13.39
CA ASP A 87 -6.03 -6.77 -13.67
C ASP A 87 -7.14 -6.70 -12.60
N ASP A 88 -7.27 -7.72 -11.75
CA ASP A 88 -8.18 -7.77 -10.61
C ASP A 88 -7.59 -7.20 -9.30
N LEU A 89 -6.43 -6.56 -9.36
CA LEU A 89 -5.75 -5.99 -8.18
C LEU A 89 -6.63 -5.01 -7.41
N VAL A 90 -6.65 -5.17 -6.10
CA VAL A 90 -7.16 -4.20 -5.12
C VAL A 90 -6.05 -3.90 -4.12
N LEU A 91 -5.30 -2.83 -4.36
CA LEU A 91 -4.15 -2.43 -3.55
C LEU A 91 -4.53 -1.33 -2.56
N ALA A 92 -4.16 -1.49 -1.29
CA ALA A 92 -4.33 -0.44 -0.28
C ALA A 92 -3.32 -0.57 0.87
N MET A 93 -3.08 0.58 1.56
CA MET A 93 -2.47 0.64 2.88
C MET A 93 -3.51 1.19 3.87
N PRO A 94 -4.38 0.31 4.44
CA PRO A 94 -5.54 0.74 5.22
C PRO A 94 -5.25 1.00 6.71
N GLU A 95 -3.99 1.00 7.12
CA GLU A 95 -3.50 1.06 8.51
C GLU A 95 -4.05 2.26 9.28
N VAL A 96 -4.28 3.39 8.61
CA VAL A 96 -4.88 4.59 9.22
C VAL A 96 -6.30 4.37 9.77
N GLY A 97 -6.96 3.27 9.35
CA GLY A 97 -8.25 2.86 9.90
C GLY A 97 -8.18 2.22 11.28
N ILE A 98 -7.01 1.79 11.72
CA ILE A 98 -6.82 1.01 12.95
C ILE A 98 -5.80 1.61 13.94
N GLY A 99 -5.38 2.85 13.72
CA GLY A 99 -4.46 3.56 14.61
C GLY A 99 -2.98 3.36 14.29
N LEU A 100 -2.69 2.82 13.10
CA LEU A 100 -1.34 2.71 12.55
C LEU A 100 -1.17 3.66 11.36
N TRP A 101 -0.07 3.54 10.66
CA TRP A 101 0.25 4.28 9.43
C TRP A 101 0.80 3.30 8.39
N PRO A 102 0.86 3.64 7.10
CA PRO A 102 1.56 2.84 6.10
C PRO A 102 3.03 2.63 6.51
N ASP A 103 3.35 1.44 6.96
CA ASP A 103 4.69 1.02 7.43
C ASP A 103 5.37 0.10 6.39
N VAL A 104 6.10 -0.89 6.82
CA VAL A 104 6.80 -1.91 5.99
C VAL A 104 7.55 -1.34 4.78
N GLY A 105 8.01 -0.07 4.87
CA GLY A 105 8.67 0.65 3.78
C GLY A 105 7.72 1.29 2.76
N MET A 106 6.41 1.02 2.82
CA MET A 106 5.43 1.60 1.88
C MET A 106 5.32 3.12 2.00
N THR A 107 5.61 3.73 3.16
CA THR A 107 5.72 5.19 3.29
C THR A 107 6.74 5.77 2.30
N PHE A 108 7.88 5.07 2.09
CA PHE A 108 8.88 5.48 1.12
C PHE A 108 8.36 5.36 -0.33
N GLU A 109 7.73 4.24 -0.68
CA GLU A 109 7.16 4.06 -2.03
C GLU A 109 6.05 5.07 -2.32
N LEU A 110 5.13 5.27 -1.39
CA LEU A 110 4.07 6.28 -1.50
C LEU A 110 4.64 7.70 -1.63
N SER A 111 5.75 8.03 -0.96
CA SER A 111 6.37 9.36 -1.07
C SER A 111 6.91 9.67 -2.48
N ARG A 112 7.16 8.66 -3.28
CA ARG A 112 7.66 8.78 -4.67
C ARG A 112 6.55 8.88 -5.70
N ALA A 113 5.32 8.56 -5.32
CA ALA A 113 4.17 8.64 -6.20
C ALA A 113 3.95 10.08 -6.71
N PRO A 114 3.57 10.27 -7.99
CA PRO A 114 3.44 11.59 -8.58
C PRO A 114 2.33 12.41 -7.93
N ARG A 115 2.43 13.74 -8.02
CA ARG A 115 1.36 14.68 -7.68
C ARG A 115 0.73 14.48 -6.29
N LEU A 116 1.52 14.09 -5.31
CA LEU A 116 1.10 13.88 -3.93
C LEU A 116 0.02 12.80 -3.73
N VAL A 117 -0.22 11.94 -4.75
CA VAL A 117 -1.21 10.86 -4.60
C VAL A 117 -0.81 9.84 -3.53
N GLY A 118 0.48 9.64 -3.30
CA GLY A 118 0.93 8.78 -2.19
C GLY A 118 0.50 9.34 -0.83
N ARG A 119 0.54 10.66 -0.65
CA ARG A 119 0.04 11.30 0.57
C ARG A 119 -1.48 11.14 0.71
N HIS A 120 -2.21 11.27 -0.39
CA HIS A 120 -3.64 10.98 -0.43
C HIS A 120 -3.94 9.54 -0.02
N LEU A 121 -3.26 8.56 -0.60
CA LEU A 121 -3.43 7.15 -0.28
C LEU A 121 -3.07 6.84 1.19
N ALA A 122 -1.98 7.43 1.70
CA ALA A 122 -1.57 7.26 3.09
C ALA A 122 -2.59 7.83 4.09
N MET A 123 -3.19 9.00 3.82
CA MET A 123 -4.16 9.62 4.72
C MET A 123 -5.56 9.01 4.62
N THR A 124 -5.93 8.50 3.46
CA THR A 124 -7.26 7.93 3.23
C THR A 124 -7.32 6.43 3.49
N GLY A 125 -6.22 5.70 3.28
CA GLY A 125 -6.23 4.23 3.20
C GLY A 125 -7.14 3.71 2.08
N ALA A 126 -7.36 4.52 1.04
CA ALA A 126 -8.20 4.15 -0.09
C ALA A 126 -7.55 3.04 -0.92
N SER A 127 -8.39 2.13 -1.44
CA SER A 127 -7.93 1.11 -2.38
C SER A 127 -7.87 1.66 -3.81
N ILE A 128 -6.91 1.16 -4.58
CA ILE A 128 -6.71 1.46 -5.99
C ILE A 128 -6.64 0.19 -6.83
N ASP A 129 -6.96 0.31 -8.10
CA ASP A 129 -6.88 -0.74 -9.12
C ASP A 129 -5.48 -0.82 -9.78
N ALA A 130 -5.25 -1.85 -10.58
CA ALA A 130 -3.97 -2.08 -11.25
C ALA A 130 -3.54 -0.90 -12.17
N PRO A 131 -4.40 -0.29 -13.01
CA PRO A 131 -4.03 0.90 -13.78
C PRO A 131 -3.62 2.09 -12.91
N SER A 132 -4.30 2.33 -11.78
CA SER A 132 -3.96 3.40 -10.84
C SER A 132 -2.64 3.12 -10.11
N ALA A 133 -2.40 1.86 -9.73
CA ALA A 133 -1.14 1.44 -9.12
C ALA A 133 0.05 1.59 -10.09
N LEU A 134 -0.13 1.24 -11.37
CA LEU A 134 0.86 1.45 -12.43
C LEU A 134 1.15 2.96 -12.61
N TRP A 135 0.11 3.80 -12.66
CA TRP A 135 0.29 5.24 -12.80
C TRP A 135 0.99 5.86 -11.58
N ALA A 136 0.70 5.36 -10.38
CA ALA A 136 1.34 5.79 -9.15
C ALA A 136 2.81 5.32 -9.01
N GLY A 137 3.26 4.39 -9.85
CA GLY A 137 4.58 3.78 -9.78
C GLY A 137 4.75 2.78 -8.64
N LEU A 138 3.62 2.19 -8.17
CA LEU A 138 3.59 1.16 -7.13
C LEU A 138 3.68 -0.26 -7.73
N VAL A 139 3.45 -0.40 -9.04
CA VAL A 139 3.68 -1.61 -9.81
C VAL A 139 4.36 -1.23 -11.12
N ASP A 140 5.10 -2.18 -11.72
CA ASP A 140 5.88 -1.96 -12.94
C ASP A 140 5.12 -2.35 -14.20
N GLU A 141 4.21 -3.33 -14.10
CA GLU A 141 3.40 -3.79 -15.23
C GLU A 141 2.04 -4.35 -14.78
N VAL A 142 1.11 -4.37 -15.73
CA VAL A 142 -0.19 -5.06 -15.55
C VAL A 142 -0.21 -6.32 -16.40
N VAL A 143 -0.69 -7.43 -15.83
CA VAL A 143 -0.78 -8.73 -16.47
C VAL A 143 -2.22 -9.28 -16.43
N ASP A 144 -2.54 -10.18 -17.35
CA ASP A 144 -3.80 -10.93 -17.31
C ASP A 144 -3.72 -12.15 -16.35
N ALA A 145 -4.82 -12.89 -16.24
CA ALA A 145 -4.90 -14.09 -15.40
C ALA A 145 -3.94 -15.23 -15.82
N GLN A 146 -3.33 -15.14 -16.98
CA GLN A 146 -2.28 -16.04 -17.46
C GLN A 146 -0.87 -15.43 -17.38
N GLU A 147 -0.73 -14.34 -16.58
CA GLU A 147 0.51 -13.61 -16.36
C GLU A 147 1.15 -13.04 -17.64
N ARG A 148 0.35 -12.75 -18.66
CA ARG A 148 0.84 -12.12 -19.89
C ARG A 148 0.68 -10.61 -19.76
N PRO A 149 1.70 -9.81 -20.12
CA PRO A 149 1.62 -8.35 -20.09
C PRO A 149 0.42 -7.82 -20.88
N VAL A 150 -0.34 -6.91 -20.26
CA VAL A 150 -1.48 -6.23 -20.86
C VAL A 150 -1.16 -4.76 -21.03
N GLN A 151 -1.41 -4.23 -22.24
CA GLN A 151 -1.30 -2.79 -22.44
C GLN A 151 -2.48 -2.07 -21.78
N VAL A 152 -2.19 -1.25 -20.79
CA VAL A 152 -3.16 -0.38 -20.12
C VAL A 152 -2.73 1.08 -20.29
N ASP A 153 -3.69 1.96 -20.54
CA ASP A 153 -3.46 3.41 -20.47
C ASP A 153 -3.58 3.86 -19.00
N ALA A 154 -2.47 3.82 -18.27
CA ALA A 154 -2.41 4.23 -16.88
C ALA A 154 -2.80 5.70 -16.68
N SER A 155 -2.60 6.57 -17.70
CA SER A 155 -3.01 7.98 -17.63
C SER A 155 -4.53 8.19 -17.65
N ALA A 156 -5.27 7.19 -18.10
CA ALA A 156 -6.74 7.17 -18.05
C ALA A 156 -7.28 6.51 -16.76
N SER A 157 -6.43 6.11 -15.82
CA SER A 157 -6.84 5.56 -14.52
C SER A 157 -7.59 6.59 -13.67
N GLN A 158 -8.33 6.10 -12.67
CA GLN A 158 -9.08 7.01 -11.80
C GLN A 158 -8.14 7.91 -10.99
N LEU A 159 -7.07 7.35 -10.45
CA LEU A 159 -6.09 8.13 -9.68
C LEU A 159 -5.39 9.20 -10.51
N ALA A 160 -5.10 8.91 -11.79
CA ALA A 160 -4.55 9.90 -12.73
C ALA A 160 -5.51 11.07 -12.95
N ARG A 161 -6.81 10.78 -13.15
CA ARG A 161 -7.84 11.83 -13.30
C ARG A 161 -7.98 12.69 -12.04
N ASP A 162 -7.85 12.10 -10.87
CA ASP A 162 -7.99 12.75 -9.58
C ASP A 162 -6.74 13.56 -9.19
N SER A 163 -5.62 13.33 -9.85
CA SER A 163 -4.30 13.85 -9.45
C SER A 163 -4.22 15.38 -9.39
N SER A 164 -5.08 16.10 -10.14
CA SER A 164 -5.09 17.57 -10.13
C SER A 164 -5.60 18.10 -8.81
N TRP A 165 -6.81 17.71 -8.40
CA TRP A 165 -7.37 18.16 -7.13
C TRP A 165 -6.60 17.59 -5.93
N ILE A 166 -6.03 16.38 -6.07
CA ILE A 166 -5.14 15.82 -5.05
C ILE A 166 -3.94 16.74 -4.85
N GLN A 167 -3.24 17.10 -5.92
CA GLN A 167 -2.11 18.04 -5.84
C GLN A 167 -2.50 19.36 -5.17
N GLU A 168 -3.64 19.95 -5.55
CA GLU A 168 -4.11 21.23 -5.01
C GLU A 168 -4.43 21.15 -3.51
N CYS A 169 -5.09 20.07 -3.06
CA CYS A 169 -5.51 19.93 -1.67
C CYS A 169 -4.39 19.47 -0.73
N TYR A 170 -3.50 18.61 -1.22
CA TYR A 170 -2.45 17.99 -0.38
C TYR A 170 -1.13 18.74 -0.36
N ASP A 171 -0.99 19.84 -1.14
CA ASP A 171 0.22 20.67 -1.15
C ASP A 171 0.23 21.67 0.03
N CYS A 172 0.27 21.14 1.23
CA CYS A 172 0.44 21.87 2.47
C CYS A 172 1.03 20.94 3.55
N ALA A 173 1.64 21.51 4.59
CA ALA A 173 2.28 20.72 5.63
C ALA A 173 1.29 20.17 6.68
N ASP A 174 0.25 20.95 7.00
CA ASP A 174 -0.71 20.64 8.05
C ASP A 174 -1.81 19.68 7.54
N PRO A 175 -1.97 18.48 8.12
CA PRO A 175 -3.05 17.58 7.78
C PRO A 175 -4.46 18.15 7.95
N LEU A 176 -4.66 19.04 8.93
CA LEU A 176 -5.96 19.69 9.14
C LEU A 176 -6.27 20.69 8.01
N GLU A 177 -5.24 21.34 7.46
CA GLU A 177 -5.39 22.17 6.28
C GLU A 177 -5.74 21.34 5.05
N VAL A 178 -5.16 20.15 4.87
CA VAL A 178 -5.56 19.22 3.81
C VAL A 178 -7.06 18.94 3.89
N VAL A 179 -7.58 18.55 5.05
CA VAL A 179 -9.01 18.26 5.24
C VAL A 179 -9.87 19.49 4.92
N SER A 180 -9.47 20.67 5.36
CA SER A 180 -10.18 21.93 5.07
C SER A 180 -10.23 22.23 3.56
N ARG A 181 -9.11 22.04 2.85
CA ARG A 181 -9.04 22.23 1.39
C ARG A 181 -9.92 21.22 0.65
N LEU A 182 -9.89 19.96 1.07
CA LEU A 182 -10.74 18.90 0.51
C LEU A 182 -12.24 19.21 0.66
N GLN A 183 -12.65 19.74 1.83
CA GLN A 183 -14.04 20.11 2.11
C GLN A 183 -14.51 21.32 1.29
N GLN A 184 -13.61 22.19 0.87
CA GLN A 184 -13.91 23.41 0.12
C GLN A 184 -13.70 23.26 -1.39
N HIS A 185 -13.11 22.18 -1.84
CA HIS A 185 -12.80 21.94 -3.25
C HIS A 185 -14.08 21.69 -4.05
N PRO A 186 -14.22 22.20 -5.29
CA PRO A 186 -15.43 22.03 -6.09
C PRO A 186 -15.66 20.60 -6.58
N ASP A 187 -14.63 19.76 -6.62
CA ASP A 187 -14.75 18.36 -7.05
C ASP A 187 -15.39 17.51 -5.95
N PRO A 188 -16.50 16.78 -6.24
CA PRO A 188 -17.17 15.94 -5.24
C PRO A 188 -16.29 14.83 -4.69
N ARG A 189 -15.30 14.36 -5.44
CA ARG A 189 -14.37 13.31 -4.99
C ARG A 189 -13.41 13.82 -3.92
N ALA A 190 -13.09 15.09 -3.92
CA ALA A 190 -12.35 15.71 -2.82
C ALA A 190 -13.18 15.67 -1.52
N HIS A 191 -14.49 15.93 -1.59
CA HIS A 191 -15.38 15.80 -0.43
C HIS A 191 -15.47 14.35 0.06
N GLU A 192 -15.54 13.37 -0.84
CA GLU A 192 -15.50 11.95 -0.49
C GLU A 192 -14.19 11.58 0.25
N ALA A 193 -13.05 12.11 -0.21
CA ALA A 193 -11.77 11.92 0.48
C ALA A 193 -11.77 12.55 1.88
N ALA A 194 -12.32 13.77 2.05
CA ALA A 194 -12.45 14.38 3.38
C ALA A 194 -13.33 13.54 4.32
N GLN A 195 -14.46 13.01 3.82
CA GLN A 195 -15.34 12.13 4.59
C GLN A 195 -14.62 10.83 4.97
N LEU A 196 -13.87 10.26 4.05
CA LEU A 196 -13.10 9.04 4.29
C LEU A 196 -12.05 9.27 5.39
N ILE A 197 -11.27 10.36 5.32
CA ILE A 197 -10.29 10.74 6.36
C ILE A 197 -10.98 10.91 7.72
N ALA A 198 -12.16 11.53 7.77
CA ALA A 198 -12.91 11.72 9.00
C ALA A 198 -13.33 10.40 9.69
N THR A 199 -13.33 9.27 8.97
CA THR A 199 -13.60 7.93 9.53
C THR A 199 -12.35 7.22 10.04
N ARG A 200 -11.16 7.79 9.76
CA ARG A 200 -9.88 7.17 10.15
C ARG A 200 -9.57 7.43 11.61
N CYS A 201 -8.64 6.65 12.14
CA CYS A 201 -8.20 6.83 13.53
C CYS A 201 -7.49 8.18 13.69
N PRO A 202 -7.90 9.03 14.63
CA PRO A 202 -7.29 10.34 14.83
C PRO A 202 -5.86 10.28 15.41
N LEU A 203 -5.38 9.09 15.75
CA LEU A 203 -4.02 8.87 16.26
C LEU A 203 -3.05 8.39 15.17
N SER A 204 -3.52 8.22 13.94
CA SER A 204 -2.69 7.76 12.81
C SER A 204 -1.98 8.89 12.10
#